data_c1729faea455ceaf7b5c21384a571d67
#
_entry.id   c1729faea455ceaf7b5c21384a571d67
#
_cell.length_a   1.000
_cell.length_b   1.000
_cell.length_c   1.000
_cell.angle_alpha   90.00
_cell.angle_beta   90.00
_cell.angle_gamma   90.00
#
_symmetry.space_group_name_H-M   'P 1'
#
loop_
_entity.id
_entity.type
_entity.pdbx_description
1 polymer ?
#
loop_
_entity_poly.entity_id
_entity_poly.type
_entity_poly.pdbx_seq_one_letter_code
_entity_poly.pdbx_strand_id
1 'polypeptide(L)'
;MRLIVITGTCGAGKSTMRDALGEVLDPEKYACVDSDEVGLNWWDYAGTDREEKYGEDTLKGAVRMAAGKDLVFVSCLNPQDYFAKVDAPEEIEATYFIALCPSDEVIDRRLKARPAERGFTSDEIIRPHLEYNRWFRKNRGKFAFFIDNGAETVADTTKKIAAFITGLPG
;
A
#
# COMPACT_ATOMS: atom_id res chain seq x y z
N MET A 1 10.93 -0.02 -15.53
CA MET A 1 9.57 0.28 -15.07
C MET A 1 9.59 1.12 -13.81
N ARG A 2 8.54 1.94 -13.55
CA ARG A 2 8.38 2.66 -12.28
C ARG A 2 7.57 1.81 -11.28
N LEU A 3 7.97 1.82 -10.02
CA LEU A 3 7.21 1.26 -8.91
C LEU A 3 6.51 2.38 -8.13
N ILE A 4 5.20 2.35 -8.06
CA ILE A 4 4.38 3.27 -7.28
C ILE A 4 3.74 2.48 -6.14
N VAL A 5 4.25 2.62 -4.92
CA VAL A 5 3.73 1.90 -3.75
C VAL A 5 2.65 2.73 -3.08
N ILE A 6 1.42 2.23 -3.07
CA ILE A 6 0.33 2.79 -2.27
C ILE A 6 0.30 2.07 -0.93
N THR A 7 0.62 2.79 0.13
CA THR A 7 0.78 2.22 1.45
C THR A 7 -0.06 2.94 2.51
N GLY A 8 -0.14 2.33 3.68
CA GLY A 8 -0.89 2.80 4.83
C GLY A 8 -1.22 1.64 5.75
N THR A 9 -1.69 1.92 6.95
CA THR A 9 -2.10 0.88 7.89
C THR A 9 -3.32 0.08 7.41
N CYS A 10 -3.67 -1.01 8.08
CA CYS A 10 -4.96 -1.66 7.89
C CYS A 10 -6.09 -0.64 8.11
N GLY A 11 -7.12 -0.68 7.27
CA GLY A 11 -8.23 0.28 7.33
C GLY A 11 -7.98 1.63 6.62
N ALA A 12 -6.77 1.89 6.09
CA ALA A 12 -6.48 3.12 5.36
C ALA A 12 -7.21 3.25 4.01
N GLY A 13 -7.71 2.15 3.44
CA GLY A 13 -8.44 2.15 2.16
C GLY A 13 -7.60 1.74 0.96
N LYS A 14 -6.50 1.04 1.18
CA LYS A 14 -5.56 0.63 0.13
C LYS A 14 -6.20 -0.18 -1.00
N SER A 15 -6.88 -1.29 -0.67
CA SER A 15 -7.51 -2.15 -1.70
C SER A 15 -8.61 -1.41 -2.46
N THR A 16 -9.38 -0.54 -1.79
CA THR A 16 -10.34 0.35 -2.47
C THR A 16 -9.64 1.28 -3.49
N MET A 17 -8.46 1.80 -3.15
CA MET A 17 -7.68 2.62 -4.10
C MET A 17 -7.11 1.81 -5.25
N ARG A 18 -6.70 0.56 -5.01
CA ARG A 18 -6.27 -0.34 -6.08
C ARG A 18 -7.38 -0.52 -7.12
N ASP A 19 -8.59 -0.84 -6.67
CA ASP A 19 -9.74 -1.05 -7.55
C ASP A 19 -10.08 0.23 -8.33
N ALA A 20 -10.22 1.35 -7.63
CA ALA A 20 -10.57 2.62 -8.24
C ALA A 20 -9.48 3.16 -9.20
N LEU A 21 -8.20 2.94 -8.92
CA LEU A 21 -7.12 3.31 -9.83
C LEU A 21 -7.05 2.39 -11.04
N GLY A 22 -7.36 1.10 -10.87
CA GLY A 22 -7.45 0.14 -11.98
C GLY A 22 -8.54 0.50 -13.01
N GLU A 23 -9.58 1.23 -12.58
CA GLU A 23 -10.66 1.71 -13.47
C GLU A 23 -10.27 2.98 -14.24
N VAL A 24 -9.34 3.82 -13.73
CA VAL A 24 -9.07 5.14 -14.31
C VAL A 24 -7.68 5.28 -14.95
N LEU A 25 -6.71 4.45 -14.56
CA LEU A 25 -5.39 4.42 -15.17
C LEU A 25 -5.40 3.62 -16.47
N ASP A 26 -4.60 4.04 -17.44
CA ASP A 26 -4.44 3.35 -18.72
C ASP A 26 -3.89 1.91 -18.50
N PRO A 27 -4.68 0.86 -18.76
CA PRO A 27 -4.27 -0.51 -18.48
C PRO A 27 -3.11 -1.01 -19.39
N GLU A 28 -2.82 -0.30 -20.48
CA GLU A 28 -1.66 -0.61 -21.32
C GLU A 28 -0.36 -0.12 -20.70
N LYS A 29 -0.42 0.89 -19.82
CA LYS A 29 0.75 1.50 -19.18
C LYS A 29 0.94 1.09 -17.73
N TYR A 30 -0.14 0.83 -17.02
CA TYR A 30 -0.13 0.58 -15.57
C TYR A 30 -0.73 -0.77 -15.23
N ALA A 31 -0.11 -1.46 -14.28
CA ALA A 31 -0.68 -2.63 -13.62
C ALA A 31 -0.94 -2.29 -12.15
N CYS A 32 -2.19 -2.40 -11.70
CA CYS A 32 -2.57 -2.20 -10.30
C CYS A 32 -2.68 -3.56 -9.60
N VAL A 33 -1.77 -3.84 -8.68
CA VAL A 33 -1.66 -5.14 -7.99
C VAL A 33 -1.71 -4.94 -6.48
N ASP A 34 -2.59 -5.67 -5.78
CA ASP A 34 -2.55 -5.77 -4.31
C ASP A 34 -1.60 -6.89 -3.89
N SER A 35 -0.85 -6.70 -2.80
CA SER A 35 0.03 -7.73 -2.24
C SER A 35 -0.71 -9.04 -1.96
N ASP A 36 -1.99 -8.98 -1.61
CA ASP A 36 -2.84 -10.15 -1.34
C ASP A 36 -3.14 -10.96 -2.63
N GLU A 37 -3.01 -10.35 -3.82
CA GLU A 37 -3.24 -11.03 -5.12
C GLU A 37 -2.04 -11.83 -5.60
N VAL A 38 -0.87 -11.61 -5.02
CA VAL A 38 0.36 -12.33 -5.38
C VAL A 38 0.29 -13.82 -4.98
N GLY A 39 -0.64 -14.16 -4.09
CA GLY A 39 -0.86 -15.55 -3.66
C GLY A 39 0.11 -16.04 -2.58
N LEU A 40 0.88 -15.14 -1.96
CA LEU A 40 1.72 -15.44 -0.81
C LEU A 40 0.95 -15.15 0.48
N ASN A 41 1.02 -16.08 1.45
CA ASN A 41 0.32 -15.92 2.71
C ASN A 41 1.30 -15.44 3.79
N TRP A 42 0.99 -14.32 4.44
CA TRP A 42 1.79 -13.80 5.56
C TRP A 42 2.07 -14.82 6.65
N TRP A 43 1.09 -15.68 6.96
CA TRP A 43 1.23 -16.69 8.02
C TRP A 43 2.29 -17.77 7.73
N ASP A 44 2.70 -17.93 6.45
CA ASP A 44 3.79 -18.83 6.06
C ASP A 44 5.18 -18.22 6.34
N TYR A 45 5.22 -16.93 6.64
CA TYR A 45 6.43 -16.14 6.95
C TYR A 45 6.50 -15.74 8.42
N ALA A 46 5.38 -15.38 9.03
CA ALA A 46 5.31 -14.84 10.38
C ALA A 46 5.93 -15.76 11.42
N GLY A 47 6.88 -15.23 12.22
CA GLY A 47 7.60 -15.99 13.24
C GLY A 47 8.67 -16.95 12.71
N THR A 48 8.98 -16.92 11.40
CA THR A 48 10.06 -17.69 10.78
C THR A 48 11.28 -16.81 10.48
N ASP A 49 12.40 -17.42 10.12
CA ASP A 49 13.60 -16.73 9.62
C ASP A 49 13.38 -16.01 8.28
N ARG A 50 12.25 -16.26 7.62
CA ARG A 50 11.84 -15.64 6.36
C ARG A 50 10.87 -14.48 6.53
N GLU A 51 10.49 -14.10 7.74
CA GLU A 51 9.50 -13.04 8.00
C GLU A 51 9.85 -11.73 7.27
N GLU A 52 11.12 -11.34 7.33
CA GLU A 52 11.58 -10.11 6.66
C GLU A 52 11.58 -10.20 5.13
N LYS A 53 11.51 -11.41 4.55
CA LYS A 53 11.47 -11.63 3.10
C LYS A 53 10.05 -11.48 2.51
N TYR A 54 9.01 -11.48 3.32
CA TYR A 54 7.64 -11.39 2.82
C TYR A 54 7.41 -10.19 1.90
N GLY A 55 7.89 -9.01 2.29
CA GLY A 55 7.75 -7.80 1.49
C GLY A 55 8.49 -7.86 0.14
N GLU A 56 9.69 -8.46 0.14
CA GLU A 56 10.48 -8.66 -1.07
C GLU A 56 9.84 -9.70 -2.00
N ASP A 57 9.43 -10.85 -1.45
CA ASP A 57 8.83 -11.94 -2.22
C ASP A 57 7.48 -11.50 -2.85
N THR A 58 6.65 -10.76 -2.12
CA THR A 58 5.41 -10.18 -2.66
C THR A 58 5.68 -9.14 -3.75
N LEU A 59 6.68 -8.29 -3.58
CA LEU A 59 7.08 -7.32 -4.61
C LEU A 59 7.55 -8.03 -5.88
N LYS A 60 8.42 -9.03 -5.76
CA LYS A 60 8.88 -9.83 -6.91
C LYS A 60 7.73 -10.51 -7.64
N GLY A 61 6.73 -11.00 -6.89
CA GLY A 61 5.50 -11.53 -7.46
C GLY A 61 4.70 -10.49 -8.24
N ALA A 62 4.50 -9.30 -7.66
CA ALA A 62 3.77 -8.22 -8.28
C ALA A 62 4.47 -7.68 -9.55
N VAL A 63 5.81 -7.60 -9.56
CA VAL A 63 6.61 -7.23 -10.75
C VAL A 63 6.36 -8.21 -11.91
N ARG A 64 6.34 -9.51 -11.64
CA ARG A 64 5.99 -10.51 -12.65
C ARG A 64 4.58 -10.32 -13.21
N MET A 65 3.60 -10.01 -12.33
CA MET A 65 2.21 -9.74 -12.75
C MET A 65 2.10 -8.46 -13.59
N ALA A 66 2.93 -7.47 -13.34
CA ALA A 66 2.95 -6.21 -14.09
C ALA A 66 3.40 -6.37 -15.55
N ALA A 67 4.12 -7.44 -15.88
CA ALA A 67 4.54 -7.78 -17.25
C ALA A 67 5.19 -6.61 -18.01
N GLY A 68 6.08 -5.86 -17.34
CA GLY A 68 6.83 -4.74 -17.91
C GLY A 68 6.11 -3.37 -17.86
N LYS A 69 4.85 -3.32 -17.43
CA LYS A 69 4.12 -2.05 -17.20
C LYS A 69 4.60 -1.37 -15.91
N ASP A 70 4.36 -0.09 -15.76
CA ASP A 70 4.53 0.59 -14.48
C ASP A 70 3.62 -0.03 -13.42
N LEU A 71 4.20 -0.36 -12.26
CA LEU A 71 3.50 -1.11 -11.22
C LEU A 71 2.95 -0.16 -10.15
N VAL A 72 1.62 -0.10 -10.01
CA VAL A 72 0.94 0.46 -8.85
C VAL A 72 0.72 -0.66 -7.85
N PHE A 73 1.61 -0.75 -6.85
CA PHE A 73 1.64 -1.82 -5.87
C PHE A 73 1.00 -1.40 -4.56
N VAL A 74 -0.07 -2.05 -4.19
CA VAL A 74 -0.78 -1.81 -2.93
C VAL A 74 -0.27 -2.78 -1.87
N SER A 75 0.33 -2.24 -0.80
CA SER A 75 0.93 -3.07 0.26
C SER A 75 1.05 -2.28 1.57
N CYS A 76 1.45 -2.96 2.65
CA CYS A 76 1.85 -2.33 3.91
C CYS A 76 3.33 -1.93 3.96
N LEU A 77 4.07 -2.15 2.88
CA LEU A 77 5.48 -1.79 2.75
C LEU A 77 5.65 -0.27 2.87
N ASN A 78 6.58 0.16 3.70
CA ASN A 78 6.89 1.57 3.88
C ASN A 78 8.29 1.89 3.32
N PRO A 79 8.59 3.17 3.00
CA PRO A 79 9.87 3.53 2.39
C PRO A 79 11.08 3.20 3.26
N GLN A 80 10.96 3.24 4.59
CA GLN A 80 12.09 2.95 5.47
C GLN A 80 12.50 1.48 5.40
N ASP A 81 11.54 0.57 5.46
CA ASP A 81 11.82 -0.88 5.36
C ASP A 81 12.20 -1.27 3.94
N TYR A 82 11.56 -0.67 2.93
CA TYR A 82 11.91 -0.90 1.52
C TYR A 82 13.39 -0.61 1.25
N PHE A 83 13.85 0.61 1.53
CA PHE A 83 15.23 0.99 1.23
C PHE A 83 16.27 0.33 2.14
N ALA A 84 15.87 -0.19 3.31
CA ALA A 84 16.79 -0.84 4.24
C ALA A 84 16.90 -2.35 4.06
N LYS A 85 15.83 -3.03 3.55
CA LYS A 85 15.69 -4.48 3.66
C LYS A 85 15.30 -5.19 2.37
N VAL A 86 14.76 -4.46 1.38
CA VAL A 86 14.24 -5.08 0.14
C VAL A 86 15.30 -5.01 -0.95
N ASP A 87 15.66 -6.18 -1.47
CA ASP A 87 16.44 -6.29 -2.70
C ASP A 87 15.48 -6.12 -3.89
N ALA A 88 15.41 -4.88 -4.37
CA ALA A 88 14.45 -4.53 -5.42
C ALA A 88 14.83 -5.19 -6.75
N PRO A 89 13.84 -5.72 -7.50
CA PRO A 89 14.07 -6.23 -8.84
C PRO A 89 14.72 -5.19 -9.76
N GLU A 90 15.66 -5.63 -10.60
CA GLU A 90 16.44 -4.77 -11.51
C GLU A 90 15.58 -4.00 -12.52
N GLU A 91 14.38 -4.51 -12.81
CA GLU A 91 13.40 -3.86 -13.69
C GLU A 91 12.85 -2.55 -13.12
N ILE A 92 13.01 -2.31 -11.81
CA ILE A 92 12.53 -1.10 -11.13
C ILE A 92 13.58 0.01 -11.24
N GLU A 93 13.30 1.01 -12.08
CA GLU A 93 14.17 2.16 -12.33
C GLU A 93 13.93 3.31 -11.34
N ALA A 94 12.71 3.44 -10.86
CA ALA A 94 12.33 4.47 -9.89
C ALA A 94 11.21 3.98 -8.97
N THR A 95 11.25 4.40 -7.70
CA THR A 95 10.26 4.02 -6.68
C THR A 95 9.65 5.27 -6.04
N TYR A 96 8.31 5.31 -6.01
CA TYR A 96 7.52 6.37 -5.40
C TYR A 96 6.57 5.80 -4.35
N PHE A 97 6.55 6.39 -3.17
CA PHE A 97 5.65 6.01 -2.10
C PHE A 97 4.51 7.02 -1.93
N ILE A 98 3.28 6.54 -1.98
CA ILE A 98 2.04 7.29 -1.73
C ILE A 98 1.45 6.77 -0.42
N ALA A 99 1.31 7.64 0.59
CA ALA A 99 0.70 7.26 1.85
C ALA A 99 -0.78 7.64 1.92
N LEU A 100 -1.63 6.66 2.23
CA LEU A 100 -3.01 6.86 2.68
C LEU A 100 -3.01 6.91 4.21
N CYS A 101 -3.33 8.05 4.79
CA CYS A 101 -3.24 8.24 6.23
C CYS A 101 -4.42 9.05 6.78
N PRO A 102 -5.61 8.45 6.86
CA PRO A 102 -6.75 9.09 7.48
C PRO A 102 -6.54 9.23 9.00
N SER A 103 -7.44 9.93 9.69
CA SER A 103 -7.35 10.07 11.15
C SER A 103 -7.44 8.71 11.87
N ASP A 104 -6.95 8.65 13.12
CA ASP A 104 -7.00 7.43 13.92
C ASP A 104 -8.45 7.00 14.19
N GLU A 105 -9.37 7.96 14.36
CA GLU A 105 -10.81 7.69 14.56
C GLU A 105 -11.43 7.03 13.33
N VAL A 106 -11.00 7.43 12.13
CA VAL A 106 -11.45 6.81 10.88
C VAL A 106 -10.93 5.39 10.76
N ILE A 107 -9.64 5.16 11.10
CA ILE A 107 -9.06 3.81 11.11
C ILE A 107 -9.79 2.91 12.11
N ASP A 108 -9.94 3.35 13.37
CA ASP A 108 -10.60 2.60 14.42
C ASP A 108 -12.02 2.19 14.00
N ARG A 109 -12.82 3.15 13.53
CA ARG A 109 -14.18 2.90 13.05
C ARG A 109 -14.21 1.90 11.88
N ARG A 110 -13.30 2.04 10.90
CA ARG A 110 -13.23 1.15 9.73
C ARG A 110 -12.83 -0.27 10.13
N LEU A 111 -11.90 -0.42 11.08
CA LEU A 111 -11.46 -1.74 11.55
C LEU A 111 -12.56 -2.42 12.35
N LYS A 112 -13.22 -1.72 13.27
CA LYS A 112 -14.36 -2.24 14.06
C LYS A 112 -15.57 -2.61 13.20
N ALA A 113 -15.74 -1.96 12.06
CA ALA A 113 -16.83 -2.28 11.12
C ALA A 113 -16.55 -3.53 10.25
N ARG A 114 -15.34 -4.11 10.31
CA ARG A 114 -15.04 -5.34 9.56
C ARG A 114 -15.73 -6.55 10.19
N PRO A 115 -16.04 -7.58 9.37
CA PRO A 115 -16.52 -8.84 9.89
C PRO A 115 -15.59 -9.42 10.96
N ALA A 116 -16.14 -10.06 12.00
CA ALA A 116 -15.38 -10.59 13.14
C ALA A 116 -14.30 -11.61 12.71
N GLU A 117 -14.53 -12.32 11.61
CA GLU A 117 -13.60 -13.28 11.01
C GLU A 117 -12.28 -12.64 10.55
N ARG A 118 -12.28 -11.31 10.36
CA ARG A 118 -11.06 -10.54 10.06
C ARG A 118 -10.21 -10.25 11.30
N GLY A 119 -10.66 -10.63 12.49
CA GLY A 119 -9.89 -10.59 13.73
C GLY A 119 -9.78 -9.23 14.43
N PHE A 120 -10.35 -8.14 13.90
CA PHE A 120 -10.30 -6.80 14.53
C PHE A 120 -11.39 -6.62 15.60
N THR A 121 -11.37 -7.49 16.62
CA THR A 121 -12.46 -7.64 17.59
C THR A 121 -12.22 -6.92 18.91
N SER A 122 -11.01 -6.37 19.15
CA SER A 122 -10.68 -5.66 20.38
C SER A 122 -9.75 -4.47 20.13
N ASP A 123 -9.75 -3.52 21.06
CA ASP A 123 -8.86 -2.35 21.03
C ASP A 123 -7.39 -2.75 21.11
N GLU A 124 -7.04 -3.86 21.75
CA GLU A 124 -5.68 -4.38 21.82
C GLU A 124 -5.14 -4.77 20.44
N ILE A 125 -6.00 -5.39 19.62
CA ILE A 125 -5.63 -5.79 18.24
C ILE A 125 -5.57 -4.57 17.32
N ILE A 126 -6.41 -3.57 17.55
CA ILE A 126 -6.48 -2.34 16.74
C ILE A 126 -5.33 -1.38 17.06
N ARG A 127 -4.90 -1.31 18.31
CA ARG A 127 -3.86 -0.37 18.77
C ARG A 127 -2.58 -0.36 17.92
N PRO A 128 -1.94 -1.48 17.57
CA PRO A 128 -0.74 -1.47 16.72
C PRO A 128 -0.98 -0.80 15.36
N HIS A 129 -2.18 -0.93 14.79
CA HIS A 129 -2.53 -0.28 13.53
C HIS A 129 -2.67 1.23 13.67
N LEU A 130 -3.19 1.72 14.81
CA LEU A 130 -3.23 3.17 15.11
C LEU A 130 -1.83 3.73 15.35
N GLU A 131 -0.96 2.98 16.05
CA GLU A 131 0.44 3.35 16.24
C GLU A 131 1.19 3.44 14.92
N TYR A 132 0.96 2.48 14.01
CA TYR A 132 1.53 2.50 12.67
C TYR A 132 0.97 3.66 11.83
N ASN A 133 -0.32 3.98 11.94
CA ASN A 133 -0.90 5.17 11.31
C ASN A 133 -0.22 6.47 11.78
N ARG A 134 0.06 6.58 13.08
CA ARG A 134 0.82 7.72 13.65
C ARG A 134 2.25 7.78 13.14
N TRP A 135 2.88 6.63 12.93
CA TRP A 135 4.20 6.56 12.31
C TRP A 135 4.19 7.17 10.89
N PHE A 136 3.18 6.88 10.07
CA PHE A 136 3.02 7.51 8.74
C PHE A 136 2.97 9.05 8.86
N ARG A 137 2.15 9.58 9.76
CA ARG A 137 2.06 11.04 9.96
C ARG A 137 3.39 11.66 10.40
N LYS A 138 4.08 11.02 11.34
CA LYS A 138 5.39 11.48 11.84
C LYS A 138 6.46 11.46 10.73
N ASN A 139 6.36 10.54 9.80
CA ASN A 139 7.32 10.35 8.70
C ASN A 139 6.83 10.89 7.36
N ARG A 140 5.86 11.81 7.36
CA ARG A 140 5.25 12.35 6.15
C ARG A 140 6.24 12.75 5.05
N GLY A 141 7.37 13.32 5.39
CA GLY A 141 8.41 13.75 4.45
C GLY A 141 9.14 12.62 3.72
N LYS A 142 8.91 11.35 4.07
CA LYS A 142 9.47 10.19 3.36
C LYS A 142 8.63 9.74 2.17
N PHE A 143 7.44 10.32 1.98
CA PHE A 143 6.48 9.94 0.93
C PHE A 143 6.48 10.99 -0.18
N ALA A 144 6.47 10.54 -1.43
CA ALA A 144 6.35 11.40 -2.59
C ALA A 144 4.97 12.07 -2.66
N PHE A 145 3.93 11.37 -2.17
CA PHE A 145 2.59 11.91 -2.01
C PHE A 145 1.97 11.40 -0.71
N PHE A 146 1.33 12.31 0.03
CA PHE A 146 0.72 11.98 1.32
C PHE A 146 -0.70 12.55 1.36
N ILE A 147 -1.70 11.70 1.59
CA ILE A 147 -3.10 12.11 1.57
C ILE A 147 -3.84 11.66 2.83
N ASP A 148 -4.57 12.60 3.46
CA ASP A 148 -5.61 12.28 4.43
C ASP A 148 -6.91 12.03 3.67
N ASN A 149 -7.23 10.76 3.47
CA ASN A 149 -8.42 10.31 2.77
C ASN A 149 -9.59 9.99 3.71
N GLY A 150 -9.57 10.53 4.92
CA GLY A 150 -10.60 10.27 5.93
C GLY A 150 -11.91 11.01 5.70
N ALA A 151 -11.80 12.24 5.19
CA ALA A 151 -12.94 13.12 4.92
C ALA A 151 -13.30 13.21 3.42
N GLU A 152 -12.47 12.67 2.53
CA GLU A 152 -12.67 12.73 1.10
C GLU A 152 -13.47 11.54 0.57
N THR A 153 -14.12 11.73 -0.57
CA THR A 153 -14.72 10.60 -1.30
C THR A 153 -13.65 9.74 -1.94
N VAL A 154 -13.98 8.47 -2.23
CA VAL A 154 -13.10 7.58 -3.00
C VAL A 154 -12.74 8.22 -4.34
N ALA A 155 -13.71 8.80 -5.04
CA ALA A 155 -13.52 9.44 -6.35
C ALA A 155 -12.54 10.63 -6.29
N ASP A 156 -12.65 11.50 -5.27
CA ASP A 156 -11.74 12.64 -5.10
C ASP A 156 -10.31 12.17 -4.79
N THR A 157 -10.17 11.20 -3.89
CA THR A 157 -8.87 10.59 -3.55
C THR A 157 -8.24 9.95 -4.78
N THR A 158 -9.03 9.16 -5.55
CA THR A 158 -8.57 8.51 -6.78
C THR A 158 -8.09 9.52 -7.81
N LYS A 159 -8.85 10.60 -8.04
CA LYS A 159 -8.49 11.66 -8.98
C LYS A 159 -7.15 12.31 -8.62
N LYS A 160 -6.92 12.61 -7.34
CA LYS A 160 -5.66 13.20 -6.86
C LYS A 160 -4.48 12.26 -7.04
N ILE A 161 -4.65 10.99 -6.69
CA ILE A 161 -3.59 9.98 -6.82
C ILE A 161 -3.29 9.69 -8.29
N ALA A 162 -4.30 9.54 -9.15
CA ALA A 162 -4.13 9.31 -10.58
C ALA A 162 -3.42 10.50 -11.25
N ALA A 163 -3.78 11.74 -10.91
CA ALA A 163 -3.09 12.93 -11.40
C ALA A 163 -1.61 12.97 -10.96
N PHE A 164 -1.31 12.60 -9.73
CA PHE A 164 0.07 12.48 -9.25
C PHE A 164 0.85 11.41 -10.04
N ILE A 165 0.29 10.20 -10.20
CA ILE A 165 0.93 9.08 -10.91
C ILE A 165 1.22 9.44 -12.37
N THR A 166 0.24 10.02 -13.06
CA THR A 166 0.39 10.40 -14.49
C THR A 166 1.32 11.59 -14.70
N GLY A 167 1.54 12.41 -13.68
CA GLY A 167 2.49 13.53 -13.70
C GLY A 167 3.92 13.17 -13.31
N LEU A 168 4.20 11.92 -12.93
CA LEU A 168 5.56 11.48 -12.61
C LEU A 168 6.45 11.51 -13.87
N PRO A 169 7.74 11.88 -13.72
CA PRO A 169 8.68 11.84 -14.84
C PRO A 169 8.80 10.42 -15.41
N GLY A 170 8.94 10.35 -16.74
CA GLY A 170 9.17 9.09 -17.45
C GLY A 170 10.59 8.60 -17.31
#